data_1e35df2201efd80e02f184dc6e3dbc9c
#
_entry.id   1e35df2201efd80e02f184dc6e3dbc9c
#
_cell.length_a   1.000
_cell.length_b   1.000
_cell.length_c   1.000
_cell.angle_alpha   90.00
_cell.angle_beta   90.00
_cell.angle_gamma   90.00
#
_symmetry.space_group_name_H-M   'P 1'
#
loop_
_entity.id
_entity.type
_entity.pdbx_description
1 polymer ?
#
loop_
_entity_poly.entity_id
_entity_poly.type
_entity_poly.pdbx_seq_one_letter_code
_entity_poly.pdbx_strand_id
1 'polypeptide(L)'
;MKQPKFAAAQFSGNDQYTAEEKARFANHFVRFVETGFKPTVFPDWFYRRLSCTFGHIAHFDRNGFYEAWFSTTRRRRDFLQRCLTHPFYMGAPFSDAEDACRQWVRKSGLVAKLGVQVALEVETKERAELARLQAKYEKEAA
;
A
#
# COMPACT_ATOMS: atom_id res chain seq x y z
N MET A 1 -14.00 -13.45 13.79
CA MET A 1 -12.69 -12.81 13.60
C MET A 1 -11.89 -13.55 12.55
N LYS A 2 -11.31 -12.81 11.61
CA LYS A 2 -10.39 -13.44 10.67
C LYS A 2 -9.12 -13.85 11.42
N GLN A 3 -8.65 -15.05 11.15
CA GLN A 3 -7.37 -15.50 11.69
C GLN A 3 -6.22 -14.72 11.05
N PRO A 4 -5.12 -14.49 11.79
CA PRO A 4 -3.94 -13.88 11.22
C PRO A 4 -3.44 -14.68 10.01
N LYS A 5 -2.95 -13.99 8.98
CA LYS A 5 -2.38 -14.64 7.78
C LYS A 5 -1.06 -15.31 8.06
N PHE A 6 -0.32 -14.83 9.05
CA PHE A 6 1.02 -15.30 9.38
C PHE A 6 1.10 -15.69 10.84
N ALA A 7 1.70 -16.84 11.12
CA ALA A 7 2.00 -17.27 12.48
C ALA A 7 3.44 -16.88 12.83
N ALA A 8 3.70 -16.63 14.11
CA ALA A 8 5.05 -16.29 14.58
C ALA A 8 6.08 -17.36 14.21
N ALA A 9 5.67 -18.63 14.20
CA ALA A 9 6.54 -19.76 13.86
C ALA A 9 7.08 -19.70 12.43
N GLN A 10 6.49 -18.90 11.56
CA GLN A 10 6.95 -18.72 10.17
C GLN A 10 8.18 -17.82 10.06
N PHE A 11 8.53 -17.13 11.14
CA PHE A 11 9.61 -16.16 11.15
C PHE A 11 10.69 -16.56 12.14
N SER A 12 11.91 -16.11 11.87
CA SER A 12 13.05 -16.35 12.75
C SER A 12 13.28 -15.15 13.65
N GLY A 13 13.25 -15.35 14.97
CA GLY A 13 13.62 -14.31 15.91
C GLY A 13 15.13 -14.09 15.92
N ASN A 14 15.55 -12.87 16.24
CA ASN A 14 16.96 -12.51 16.36
C ASN A 14 17.13 -11.47 17.47
N ASP A 15 18.34 -10.95 17.64
CA ASP A 15 18.64 -9.98 18.70
C ASP A 15 17.91 -8.65 18.56
N GLN A 16 17.47 -8.34 17.34
CA GLN A 16 16.79 -7.06 17.04
C GLN A 16 15.28 -7.19 17.04
N TYR A 17 14.75 -8.31 16.55
CA TYR A 17 13.32 -8.50 16.35
C TYR A 17 12.90 -9.90 16.76
N THR A 18 11.80 -10.01 17.48
CA THR A 18 11.22 -11.31 17.80
C THR A 18 10.36 -11.83 16.64
N ALA A 19 10.14 -13.14 16.63
CA ALA A 19 9.23 -13.75 15.63
C ALA A 19 7.82 -13.15 15.75
N GLU A 20 7.38 -12.86 16.97
CA GLU A 20 6.06 -12.26 17.23
C GLU A 20 5.96 -10.84 16.67
N GLU A 21 7.01 -10.04 16.80
CA GLU A 21 7.05 -8.68 16.21
C GLU A 21 6.96 -8.73 14.69
N LYS A 22 7.65 -9.66 14.08
CA LYS A 22 7.62 -9.86 12.62
C LYS A 22 6.22 -10.28 12.15
N ALA A 23 5.60 -11.23 12.84
CA ALA A 23 4.24 -11.67 12.54
C ALA A 23 3.24 -10.53 12.74
N ARG A 24 3.39 -9.76 13.81
CA ARG A 24 2.53 -8.61 14.07
C ARG A 24 2.60 -7.60 12.92
N PHE A 25 3.80 -7.28 12.47
CA PHE A 25 3.98 -6.36 11.35
C PHE A 25 3.34 -6.90 10.07
N ALA A 26 3.65 -8.15 9.71
CA ALA A 26 3.15 -8.75 8.48
C ALA A 26 1.62 -8.86 8.48
N ASN A 27 1.04 -9.25 9.60
CA ASN A 27 -0.42 -9.34 9.73
C ASN A 27 -1.08 -7.97 9.67
N HIS A 28 -0.46 -6.97 10.28
CA HIS A 28 -0.99 -5.60 10.23
C HIS A 28 -0.89 -5.01 8.82
N PHE A 29 0.19 -5.32 8.11
CA PHE A 29 0.35 -4.92 6.71
C PHE A 29 -0.80 -5.46 5.86
N VAL A 30 -1.10 -6.74 5.97
CA VAL A 30 -2.22 -7.37 5.26
C VAL A 30 -3.54 -6.69 5.61
N ARG A 31 -3.79 -6.50 6.91
CA ARG A 31 -5.01 -5.86 7.38
C ARG A 31 -5.16 -4.44 6.84
N PHE A 32 -4.10 -3.67 6.86
CA PHE A 32 -4.10 -2.31 6.34
C PHE A 32 -4.49 -2.28 4.85
N VAL A 33 -3.85 -3.13 4.06
CA VAL A 33 -4.12 -3.20 2.62
C VAL A 33 -5.53 -3.75 2.35
N GLU A 34 -5.94 -4.82 3.04
CA GLU A 34 -7.26 -5.43 2.85
C GLU A 34 -8.42 -4.53 3.24
N THR A 35 -8.21 -3.63 4.20
CA THR A 35 -9.24 -2.68 4.61
C THR A 35 -9.29 -1.42 3.73
N GLY A 36 -8.52 -1.38 2.66
CA GLY A 36 -8.52 -0.25 1.74
C GLY A 36 -7.63 0.90 2.16
N PHE A 37 -6.54 0.61 2.87
CA PHE A 37 -5.57 1.61 3.30
C PHE A 37 -6.20 2.67 4.21
N LYS A 38 -7.06 2.23 5.13
CA LYS A 38 -7.76 3.17 6.02
C LYS A 38 -6.79 3.87 6.98
N PRO A 39 -6.92 5.19 7.16
CA PRO A 39 -6.06 5.92 8.12
C PRO A 39 -6.18 5.40 9.55
N THR A 40 -7.34 4.85 9.93
CA THR A 40 -7.55 4.27 11.26
C THR A 40 -6.77 2.97 11.49
N VAL A 41 -6.22 2.38 10.43
CA VAL A 41 -5.39 1.18 10.48
C VAL A 41 -3.92 1.52 10.23
N PHE A 42 -3.57 2.78 10.40
CA PHE A 42 -2.21 3.28 10.16
C PHE A 42 -1.64 3.95 11.42
N PRO A 43 -1.40 3.18 12.49
CA PRO A 43 -0.84 3.74 13.72
C PRO A 43 0.64 4.08 13.56
N ASP A 44 1.15 4.87 14.49
CA ASP A 44 2.53 5.36 14.44
C ASP A 44 3.56 4.24 14.42
N TRP A 45 3.37 3.18 15.24
CA TRP A 45 4.31 2.06 15.27
C TRP A 45 4.42 1.36 13.91
N PHE A 46 3.29 1.23 13.20
CA PHE A 46 3.25 0.61 11.89
C PHE A 46 3.90 1.51 10.84
N TYR A 47 3.59 2.80 10.87
CA TYR A 47 4.23 3.79 9.99
C TYR A 47 5.75 3.73 10.10
N ARG A 48 6.27 3.74 11.32
CA ARG A 48 7.72 3.73 11.55
C ARG A 48 8.37 2.47 10.99
N ARG A 49 7.75 1.32 11.21
CA ARG A 49 8.28 0.06 10.69
C ARG A 49 8.17 -0.02 9.18
N LEU A 50 7.03 0.39 8.63
CA LEU A 50 6.77 0.34 7.21
C LEU A 50 7.73 1.23 6.41
N SER A 51 7.98 2.45 6.89
CA SER A 51 8.88 3.38 6.20
C SER A 51 10.31 2.86 6.16
N CYS A 52 10.75 2.16 7.19
CA CYS A 52 12.08 1.55 7.22
C CYS A 52 12.14 0.28 6.38
N THR A 53 11.07 -0.54 6.46
CA THR A 53 11.07 -1.90 5.91
C THR A 53 11.17 -1.91 4.39
N PHE A 54 10.40 -1.07 3.71
CA PHE A 54 10.36 -1.06 2.25
C PHE A 54 11.15 0.09 1.62
N GLY A 55 12.03 0.71 2.37
CA GLY A 55 12.86 1.79 1.84
C GLY A 55 12.07 3.04 1.48
N HIS A 56 10.88 3.19 2.03
CA HIS A 56 10.08 4.39 1.83
C HIS A 56 10.42 5.44 2.88
N ILE A 57 11.67 5.48 3.29
CA ILE A 57 12.13 6.46 4.27
C ILE A 57 11.87 7.83 3.70
N ALA A 58 11.15 8.60 4.46
CA ALA A 58 10.81 9.93 4.03
C ALA A 58 11.00 10.87 5.19
N HIS A 59 11.16 12.12 4.85
CA HIS A 59 11.23 13.19 5.82
C HIS A 59 9.82 13.61 6.25
N PHE A 60 8.88 12.67 6.16
CA PHE A 60 7.49 12.89 6.51
C PHE A 60 7.22 12.41 7.93
N ASP A 61 6.24 13.00 8.54
CA ASP A 61 5.60 12.41 9.70
C ASP A 61 4.60 11.34 9.21
N ARG A 62 3.90 10.71 10.14
CA ARG A 62 2.91 9.68 9.81
C ARG A 62 1.88 10.19 8.80
N ASN A 63 1.34 11.40 9.01
CA ASN A 63 0.32 11.96 8.14
C ASN A 63 0.87 12.31 6.76
N GLY A 64 2.07 12.89 6.71
CA GLY A 64 2.74 13.20 5.45
C GLY A 64 3.05 11.96 4.64
N PHE A 65 3.52 10.90 5.30
CA PHE A 65 3.77 9.62 4.65
C PHE A 65 2.48 9.02 4.09
N TYR A 66 1.39 9.05 4.89
CA TYR A 66 0.10 8.55 4.45
C TYR A 66 -0.39 9.29 3.20
N GLU A 67 -0.33 10.62 3.22
CA GLU A 67 -0.73 11.43 2.06
C GLU A 67 0.13 11.14 0.82
N ALA A 68 1.43 10.95 1.01
CA ALA A 68 2.33 10.69 -0.10
C ALA A 68 2.07 9.34 -0.78
N TRP A 69 1.66 8.31 -0.02
CA TRP A 69 1.59 6.95 -0.54
C TRP A 69 0.18 6.36 -0.64
N PHE A 70 -0.78 6.88 0.13
CA PHE A 70 -2.08 6.22 0.28
C PHE A 70 -3.28 7.12 0.01
N SER A 71 -3.06 8.36 -0.41
CA SER A 71 -4.15 9.33 -0.57
C SER A 71 -4.97 9.14 -1.85
N THR A 72 -4.44 8.43 -2.84
CA THR A 72 -5.15 8.17 -4.10
C THR A 72 -4.96 6.72 -4.51
N THR A 73 -5.84 6.24 -5.38
CA THR A 73 -5.74 4.88 -5.93
C THR A 73 -4.41 4.68 -6.65
N ARG A 74 -3.99 5.67 -7.43
CA ARG A 74 -2.70 5.62 -8.15
C ARG A 74 -1.52 5.48 -7.20
N ARG A 75 -1.51 6.28 -6.12
CA ARG A 75 -0.42 6.23 -5.14
C ARG A 75 -0.39 4.90 -4.40
N ARG A 76 -1.56 4.35 -4.06
CA ARG A 76 -1.68 3.02 -3.43
C ARG A 76 -1.12 1.92 -4.34
N ARG A 77 -1.47 1.95 -5.62
CA ARG A 77 -0.91 1.02 -6.60
C ARG A 77 0.60 1.16 -6.69
N ASP A 78 1.10 2.39 -6.78
CA ASP A 78 2.54 2.65 -6.90
C ASP A 78 3.29 2.17 -5.66
N PHE A 79 2.71 2.32 -4.47
CA PHE A 79 3.29 1.81 -3.24
C PHE A 79 3.43 0.28 -3.29
N LEU A 80 2.37 -0.43 -3.65
CA LEU A 80 2.41 -1.89 -3.73
C LEU A 80 3.37 -2.36 -4.83
N GLN A 81 3.40 -1.67 -5.96
CA GLN A 81 4.35 -1.95 -7.03
C GLN A 81 5.79 -1.80 -6.54
N ARG A 82 6.07 -0.77 -5.78
CA ARG A 82 7.38 -0.54 -5.19
C ARG A 82 7.76 -1.67 -4.22
N CYS A 83 6.82 -2.17 -3.44
CA CYS A 83 7.07 -3.32 -2.58
C CYS A 83 7.54 -4.55 -3.36
N LEU A 84 7.06 -4.72 -4.59
CA LEU A 84 7.42 -5.85 -5.43
C LEU A 84 8.78 -5.69 -6.14
N THR A 85 9.20 -4.45 -6.40
CA THR A 85 10.33 -4.19 -7.29
C THR A 85 11.59 -3.70 -6.59
N HIS A 86 11.49 -3.20 -5.37
CA HIS A 86 12.64 -2.64 -4.67
C HIS A 86 13.28 -3.68 -3.74
N PRO A 87 14.61 -3.63 -3.56
CA PRO A 87 15.29 -4.54 -2.63
C PRO A 87 14.91 -4.23 -1.19
N PHE A 88 15.15 -5.21 -0.32
CA PHE A 88 14.91 -5.05 1.10
C PHE A 88 15.83 -3.97 1.68
N TYR A 89 15.24 -3.05 2.40
CA TYR A 89 15.98 -1.95 3.01
C TYR A 89 16.56 -2.34 4.37
N MET A 90 15.78 -3.08 5.18
CA MET A 90 16.21 -3.52 6.51
C MET A 90 17.25 -4.64 6.46
N GLY A 91 17.29 -5.39 5.36
CA GLY A 91 18.23 -6.48 5.22
C GLY A 91 17.88 -7.72 6.05
N ALA A 92 18.89 -8.56 6.31
CA ALA A 92 18.71 -9.89 6.90
C ALA A 92 17.89 -9.94 8.20
N PRO A 93 18.04 -9.00 9.16
CA PRO A 93 17.28 -9.09 10.41
C PRO A 93 15.76 -9.06 10.25
N PHE A 94 15.26 -8.55 9.14
CA PHE A 94 13.83 -8.39 8.91
C PHE A 94 13.37 -8.88 7.53
N SER A 95 14.28 -9.44 6.74
CA SER A 95 14.00 -9.79 5.35
C SER A 95 12.92 -10.86 5.18
N ASP A 96 12.79 -11.79 6.13
CA ASP A 96 11.75 -12.81 6.09
C ASP A 96 10.34 -12.19 6.21
N ALA A 97 10.17 -11.21 7.07
CA ALA A 97 8.91 -10.48 7.21
C ALA A 97 8.62 -9.64 5.97
N GLU A 98 9.62 -8.96 5.43
CA GLU A 98 9.50 -8.20 4.19
C GLU A 98 9.10 -9.10 3.03
N ASP A 99 9.74 -10.26 2.93
CA ASP A 99 9.46 -11.23 1.87
C ASP A 99 8.04 -11.79 1.99
N ALA A 100 7.58 -12.07 3.21
CA ALA A 100 6.21 -12.54 3.44
C ALA A 100 5.19 -11.52 2.93
N CYS A 101 5.38 -10.24 3.24
CA CYS A 101 4.52 -9.17 2.76
C CYS A 101 4.56 -9.06 1.23
N ARG A 102 5.75 -9.12 0.66
CA ARG A 102 5.96 -9.05 -0.79
C ARG A 102 5.26 -10.20 -1.51
N GLN A 103 5.42 -11.43 -1.02
CA GLN A 103 4.78 -12.59 -1.61
C GLN A 103 3.26 -12.51 -1.51
N TRP A 104 2.76 -12.00 -0.37
CA TRP A 104 1.32 -11.79 -0.21
C TRP A 104 0.78 -10.79 -1.24
N VAL A 105 1.47 -9.66 -1.44
CA VAL A 105 1.08 -8.67 -2.45
C VAL A 105 1.07 -9.30 -3.85
N ARG A 106 2.13 -10.07 -4.17
CA ARG A 106 2.25 -10.72 -5.48
C ARG A 106 1.10 -11.69 -5.73
N LYS A 107 0.76 -12.52 -4.75
CA LYS A 107 -0.31 -13.51 -4.88
C LYS A 107 -1.70 -12.90 -4.86
N SER A 108 -1.86 -11.72 -4.25
CA SER A 108 -3.16 -11.08 -4.12
C SER A 108 -3.71 -10.54 -5.43
N GLY A 109 -2.85 -10.23 -6.38
CA GLY A 109 -3.26 -9.57 -7.62
C GLY A 109 -3.71 -8.12 -7.46
N LEU A 110 -3.45 -7.52 -6.29
CA LEU A 110 -3.94 -6.18 -5.97
C LEU A 110 -3.34 -5.09 -6.86
N VAL A 111 -2.07 -5.23 -7.27
CA VAL A 111 -1.45 -4.23 -8.16
C VAL A 111 -2.24 -4.14 -9.46
N ALA A 112 -2.59 -5.28 -10.05
CA ALA A 112 -3.40 -5.32 -11.27
C ALA A 112 -4.80 -4.75 -11.04
N LYS A 113 -5.44 -5.12 -9.93
CA LYS A 113 -6.78 -4.61 -9.59
C LYS A 113 -6.79 -3.11 -9.41
N LEU A 114 -5.82 -2.56 -8.70
CA LEU A 114 -5.69 -1.12 -8.53
C LEU A 114 -5.37 -0.42 -9.84
N GLY A 115 -4.59 -1.06 -10.70
CA GLY A 115 -4.31 -0.55 -12.05
C GLY A 115 -5.57 -0.41 -12.88
N VAL A 116 -6.46 -1.39 -12.85
CA VAL A 116 -7.77 -1.32 -13.52
C VAL A 116 -8.60 -0.19 -12.93
N GLN A 117 -8.62 -0.05 -11.61
CA GLN A 117 -9.36 1.01 -10.94
C GLN A 117 -8.85 2.40 -11.34
N VAL A 118 -7.51 2.57 -11.40
CA VAL A 118 -6.91 3.83 -11.87
C VAL A 118 -7.37 4.15 -13.29
N ALA A 119 -7.35 3.15 -14.19
CA ALA A 119 -7.77 3.35 -15.58
C ALA A 119 -9.24 3.75 -15.66
N LEU A 120 -10.10 3.13 -14.84
CA LEU A 120 -11.52 3.47 -14.80
C LEU A 120 -11.76 4.88 -14.27
N GLU A 121 -11.00 5.30 -13.25
CA GLU A 121 -11.10 6.65 -12.70
C GLU A 121 -10.67 7.71 -13.73
N VAL A 122 -9.61 7.44 -14.48
CA VAL A 122 -9.15 8.32 -15.57
C VAL A 122 -10.23 8.42 -16.65
N GLU A 123 -10.78 7.29 -17.08
CA GLU A 123 -11.83 7.26 -18.09
C GLU A 123 -13.07 8.04 -17.62
N THR A 124 -13.47 7.87 -16.37
CA THR A 124 -14.62 8.59 -15.81
C THR A 124 -14.41 10.09 -15.86
N LYS A 125 -13.20 10.55 -15.50
CA LYS A 125 -12.86 11.98 -15.56
C LYS A 125 -12.88 12.50 -16.99
N GLU A 126 -12.32 11.73 -17.92
CA GLU A 126 -12.29 12.12 -19.34
C GLU A 126 -13.69 12.21 -19.92
N ARG A 127 -14.57 11.26 -19.60
CA ARG A 127 -15.95 11.27 -20.07
C ARG A 127 -16.72 12.45 -19.47
N ALA A 128 -16.49 12.77 -18.20
CA ALA A 128 -17.13 13.92 -17.56
C ALA A 128 -16.66 15.22 -18.19
N GLU A 129 -15.36 15.33 -18.50
CA GLU A 129 -14.80 16.51 -19.17
C GLU A 129 -15.33 16.64 -20.59
N LEU A 130 -15.42 15.53 -21.33
CA LEU A 130 -16.01 15.53 -22.66
C LEU A 130 -17.48 16.02 -22.62
N ALA A 131 -18.27 15.51 -21.68
CA ALA A 131 -19.67 15.93 -21.51
C ALA A 131 -19.76 17.42 -21.19
N ARG A 132 -18.87 17.90 -20.31
CA ARG A 132 -18.81 19.34 -19.95
C ARG A 132 -18.52 20.20 -21.18
N LEU A 133 -17.54 19.80 -21.97
CA LEU A 133 -17.15 20.53 -23.18
C LEU A 133 -18.24 20.49 -24.24
N GLN A 134 -18.87 19.33 -24.44
CA GLN A 134 -19.98 19.22 -25.37
C GLN A 134 -21.15 20.14 -24.99
N ALA A 135 -21.53 20.13 -23.71
CA ALA A 135 -22.58 21.01 -23.22
C ALA A 135 -22.24 22.48 -23.41
N LYS A 136 -20.98 22.86 -23.15
CA LYS A 136 -20.49 24.22 -23.31
C LYS A 136 -20.60 24.67 -24.76
N TYR A 137 -20.14 23.89 -25.70
CA TYR A 137 -20.10 24.27 -27.11
C TYR A 137 -21.49 24.18 -27.76
N GLU A 138 -22.32 23.25 -27.35
CA GLU A 138 -23.73 23.20 -27.80
C GLU A 138 -24.46 24.46 -27.36
N LYS A 139 -24.26 24.93 -26.14
CA LYS A 139 -24.86 26.14 -25.62
C LYS A 139 -24.38 27.37 -26.38
N GLU A 140 -23.09 27.43 -26.74
CA GLU A 140 -22.51 28.53 -27.50
C GLU A 140 -23.03 28.53 -28.95
N ALA A 141 -23.30 27.36 -29.54
CA ALA A 141 -23.80 27.21 -30.88
C ALA A 141 -25.30 27.57 -31.01
N ALA A 142 -26.02 27.53 -29.90
CA ALA A 142 -27.42 27.95 -29.87
C ALA A 142 -27.52 29.45 -29.74
#